data_08f11485597d821a26c105d67c772d6e
#
_entry.id   08f11485597d821a26c105d67c772d6e
#
_cell.length_a   1.000
_cell.length_b   1.000
_cell.length_c   1.000
_cell.angle_alpha   90.00
_cell.angle_beta   90.00
_cell.angle_gamma   90.00
#
_symmetry.space_group_name_H-M   'P 1'
#
loop_
_entity.id
_entity.type
_entity.pdbx_description
1 polymer ?
#
loop_
_entity_poly.entity_id
_entity_poly.type
_entity_poly.pdbx_seq_one_letter_code
_entity_poly.pdbx_strand_id
1 'polypeptide(L)'
;MSAIALTIDGLSVDFGGFRAVNNASITVEDGELRVLLGANGAGKTTLMDLISGKTRSTQGKVFVYDTDITNWPEHKIARAGIGRKFQIPSIFRDLTVRQNLEVANCRNPSVFANLRFGFSRAEAKRVDEVLALTGLEAEEDMTAAYLSHGQTQWLELGMLIVQDPKVVLLDEPTAGMTQAETRKTAQIIKNLKGRHTILVVEHDMGFVREIAERITVLHLGEVLAEGSVEDIEHNPKVREAYLGSKGIS
;
A
#
# COMPACT_ATOMS: atom_id res chain seq x y z
N MET A 1 12.46 -0.11 21.99
CA MET A 1 12.06 -1.03 20.91
C MET A 1 10.84 -0.41 20.26
N SER A 2 10.87 -0.21 18.95
CA SER A 2 9.69 0.24 18.18
C SER A 2 8.59 -0.83 18.27
N ALA A 3 7.34 -0.41 18.27
CA ALA A 3 6.21 -1.33 18.23
C ALA A 3 6.20 -2.03 16.86
N ILE A 4 5.69 -3.26 16.78
CA ILE A 4 5.49 -3.96 15.52
C ILE A 4 4.08 -3.66 15.02
N ALA A 5 3.96 -3.12 13.81
CA ALA A 5 2.67 -2.76 13.21
C ALA A 5 2.05 -3.90 12.40
N LEU A 6 2.88 -4.67 11.69
CA LEU A 6 2.42 -5.81 10.89
C LEU A 6 3.34 -7.01 11.12
N THR A 7 2.75 -8.15 11.47
CA THR A 7 3.45 -9.44 11.55
C THR A 7 2.78 -10.44 10.62
N ILE A 8 3.57 -11.06 9.78
CA ILE A 8 3.21 -12.20 8.95
C ILE A 8 4.03 -13.37 9.48
N ASP A 9 3.40 -14.46 9.88
CA ASP A 9 4.05 -15.59 10.54
C ASP A 9 3.68 -16.91 9.82
N GLY A 10 4.65 -17.48 9.12
CA GLY A 10 4.53 -18.75 8.40
C GLY A 10 3.41 -18.80 7.37
N LEU A 11 3.07 -17.66 6.75
CA LEU A 11 1.90 -17.53 5.88
C LEU A 11 2.08 -18.32 4.59
N SER A 12 1.07 -19.14 4.27
CA SER A 12 1.06 -19.95 3.05
C SER A 12 -0.32 -19.96 2.40
N VAL A 13 -0.35 -20.07 1.07
CA VAL A 13 -1.57 -20.34 0.30
C VAL A 13 -1.29 -21.28 -0.85
N ASP A 14 -2.20 -22.27 -0.99
CA ASP A 14 -2.18 -23.27 -2.06
C ASP A 14 -3.43 -23.10 -2.94
N PHE A 15 -3.23 -23.06 -4.25
CA PHE A 15 -4.29 -23.01 -5.26
C PHE A 15 -4.27 -24.31 -6.09
N GLY A 16 -4.88 -25.37 -5.54
CA GLY A 16 -5.00 -26.63 -6.26
C GLY A 16 -3.67 -27.31 -6.62
N GLY A 17 -2.71 -27.26 -5.68
CA GLY A 17 -1.36 -27.83 -5.83
C GLY A 17 -0.30 -26.83 -6.26
N PHE A 18 -0.68 -25.61 -6.62
CA PHE A 18 0.28 -24.50 -6.84
C PHE A 18 0.37 -23.63 -5.59
N ARG A 19 1.52 -23.64 -4.95
CA ARG A 19 1.79 -22.86 -3.76
C ARG A 19 2.33 -21.47 -4.13
N ALA A 20 1.45 -20.46 -4.12
CA ALA A 20 1.78 -19.10 -4.53
C ALA A 20 2.53 -18.30 -3.45
N VAL A 21 2.28 -18.60 -2.17
CA VAL A 21 3.05 -18.14 -1.02
C VAL A 21 3.36 -19.34 -0.16
N ASN A 22 4.60 -19.49 0.28
CA ASN A 22 5.10 -20.65 1.01
C ASN A 22 5.89 -20.19 2.25
N ASN A 23 5.33 -20.38 3.43
CA ASN A 23 5.96 -20.11 4.72
C ASN A 23 6.59 -18.72 4.84
N ALA A 24 5.92 -17.70 4.29
CA ALA A 24 6.42 -16.33 4.34
C ALA A 24 6.29 -15.77 5.76
N SER A 25 7.40 -15.24 6.30
CA SER A 25 7.44 -14.56 7.60
C SER A 25 8.10 -13.21 7.44
N ILE A 26 7.38 -12.15 7.81
CA ILE A 26 7.81 -10.74 7.67
C ILE A 26 7.33 -9.98 8.89
N THR A 27 8.18 -9.11 9.43
CA THR A 27 7.84 -8.21 10.52
C THR A 27 8.13 -6.79 10.11
N VAL A 28 7.12 -5.89 10.21
CA VAL A 28 7.24 -4.47 9.84
C VAL A 28 7.03 -3.62 11.08
N GLU A 29 7.97 -2.73 11.38
CA GLU A 29 7.91 -1.84 12.53
C GLU A 29 6.90 -0.71 12.32
N ASP A 30 6.41 -0.14 13.42
CA ASP A 30 5.47 1.00 13.36
C ASP A 30 6.14 2.22 12.72
N GLY A 31 5.48 2.81 11.73
CA GLY A 31 5.99 3.92 10.95
C GLY A 31 7.05 3.58 9.91
N GLU A 32 7.43 2.30 9.77
CA GLU A 32 8.42 1.84 8.77
C GLU A 32 7.85 1.92 7.34
N LEU A 33 8.73 2.28 6.37
CA LEU A 33 8.48 2.13 4.95
C LEU A 33 9.26 0.91 4.44
N ARG A 34 8.53 -0.18 4.20
CA ARG A 34 9.04 -1.45 3.69
C ARG A 34 8.70 -1.63 2.22
N VAL A 35 9.66 -2.03 1.41
CA VAL A 35 9.41 -2.44 0.02
C VAL A 35 9.43 -3.96 -0.10
N LEU A 36 8.40 -4.52 -0.69
CA LEU A 36 8.33 -5.93 -1.09
C LEU A 36 8.76 -6.04 -2.56
N LEU A 37 9.96 -6.50 -2.78
CA LEU A 37 10.56 -6.67 -4.09
C LEU A 37 10.41 -8.12 -4.56
N GLY A 38 10.26 -8.35 -5.85
CA GLY A 38 10.17 -9.71 -6.41
C GLY A 38 9.88 -9.70 -7.90
N ALA A 39 10.32 -10.72 -8.63
CA ALA A 39 9.96 -10.92 -10.04
C ALA A 39 8.44 -11.10 -10.21
N ASN A 40 7.95 -10.99 -11.44
CA ASN A 40 6.56 -11.35 -11.75
C ASN A 40 6.33 -12.82 -11.41
N GLY A 41 5.22 -13.11 -10.72
CA GLY A 41 4.93 -14.46 -10.24
C GLY A 41 5.63 -14.85 -8.92
N ALA A 42 6.42 -13.96 -8.29
CA ALA A 42 7.08 -14.25 -7.02
C ALA A 42 6.12 -14.39 -5.82
N GLY A 43 4.82 -14.04 -5.99
CA GLY A 43 3.82 -14.14 -4.93
C GLY A 43 3.47 -12.81 -4.25
N LYS A 44 4.01 -11.67 -4.69
CA LYS A 44 3.84 -10.34 -4.06
C LYS A 44 2.36 -9.92 -3.93
N THR A 45 1.64 -9.88 -5.04
CA THR A 45 0.20 -9.52 -5.06
C THR A 45 -0.62 -10.52 -4.24
N THR A 46 -0.28 -11.82 -4.31
CA THR A 46 -0.93 -12.85 -3.48
C THR A 46 -0.70 -12.60 -1.99
N LEU A 47 0.52 -12.22 -1.59
CA LEU A 47 0.81 -11.88 -0.21
C LEU A 47 0.00 -10.65 0.24
N MET A 48 -0.11 -9.62 -0.60
CA MET A 48 -0.97 -8.45 -0.34
C MET A 48 -2.45 -8.84 -0.23
N ASP A 49 -2.92 -9.77 -1.07
CA ASP A 49 -4.28 -10.30 -1.05
C ASP A 49 -4.58 -11.08 0.25
N LEU A 50 -3.60 -11.83 0.76
CA LEU A 50 -3.69 -12.52 2.05
C LEU A 50 -3.77 -11.55 3.23
N ILE A 51 -2.93 -10.51 3.24
CA ILE A 51 -2.91 -9.49 4.30
C ILE A 51 -4.23 -8.70 4.32
N SER A 52 -4.78 -8.36 3.15
CA SER A 52 -6.01 -7.57 3.03
C SER A 52 -7.30 -8.38 3.14
N GLY A 53 -7.21 -9.73 3.22
CA GLY A 53 -8.38 -10.62 3.36
C GLY A 53 -9.12 -10.94 2.06
N LYS A 54 -8.60 -10.49 0.91
CA LYS A 54 -9.13 -10.81 -0.42
C LYS A 54 -8.94 -12.30 -0.76
N THR A 55 -7.86 -12.89 -0.24
CA THR A 55 -7.56 -14.33 -0.35
C THR A 55 -7.39 -14.90 1.06
N ARG A 56 -7.81 -16.14 1.26
CA ARG A 56 -7.63 -16.85 2.54
C ARG A 56 -6.34 -17.65 2.53
N SER A 57 -5.57 -17.55 3.61
CA SER A 57 -4.41 -18.39 3.82
C SER A 57 -4.81 -19.84 4.14
N THR A 58 -3.98 -20.78 3.73
CA THR A 58 -4.11 -22.20 4.12
C THR A 58 -3.37 -22.51 5.41
N GLN A 59 -2.30 -21.75 5.71
CA GLN A 59 -1.49 -21.86 6.93
C GLN A 59 -0.95 -20.50 7.33
N GLY A 60 -0.47 -20.41 8.56
CA GLY A 60 0.16 -19.21 9.10
C GLY A 60 -0.82 -18.17 9.63
N LYS A 61 -0.29 -17.05 10.05
CA LYS A 61 -1.05 -15.98 10.71
C LYS A 61 -0.64 -14.60 10.22
N VAL A 62 -1.56 -13.64 10.34
CA VAL A 62 -1.33 -12.22 10.10
C VAL A 62 -1.83 -11.43 11.31
N PHE A 63 -0.98 -10.54 11.83
CA PHE A 63 -1.33 -9.67 12.95
C PHE A 63 -1.14 -8.21 12.55
N VAL A 64 -2.07 -7.37 12.98
CA VAL A 64 -1.90 -5.90 13.00
C VAL A 64 -1.78 -5.48 14.45
N TYR A 65 -0.59 -5.01 14.84
CA TYR A 65 -0.17 -4.92 16.23
C TYR A 65 -0.46 -6.26 16.95
N ASP A 66 -1.17 -6.25 18.05
CA ASP A 66 -1.50 -7.45 18.84
C ASP A 66 -2.77 -8.18 18.35
N THR A 67 -3.40 -7.70 17.26
CA THR A 67 -4.68 -8.25 16.79
C THR A 67 -4.46 -9.28 15.68
N ASP A 68 -4.82 -10.54 15.93
CA ASP A 68 -4.87 -11.59 14.89
C ASP A 68 -6.02 -11.31 13.91
N ILE A 69 -5.67 -10.99 12.67
CA ILE A 69 -6.63 -10.68 11.59
C ILE A 69 -6.71 -11.79 10.54
N THR A 70 -6.08 -12.93 10.80
CA THR A 70 -5.98 -14.05 9.88
C THR A 70 -7.33 -14.45 9.32
N ASN A 71 -7.44 -14.46 7.99
CA ASN A 71 -8.65 -14.84 7.27
C ASN A 71 -9.93 -14.04 7.63
N TRP A 72 -9.76 -12.85 8.23
CA TRP A 72 -10.89 -11.96 8.42
C TRP A 72 -11.41 -11.46 7.06
N PRO A 73 -12.69 -11.09 6.96
CA PRO A 73 -13.22 -10.43 5.76
C PRO A 73 -12.64 -9.00 5.63
N GLU A 74 -12.44 -8.56 4.39
CA GLU A 74 -11.81 -7.28 4.02
C GLU A 74 -12.31 -6.09 4.84
N HIS A 75 -13.63 -5.95 5.01
CA HIS A 75 -14.21 -4.83 5.76
C HIS A 75 -13.84 -4.81 7.25
N LYS A 76 -13.55 -5.97 7.87
CA LYS A 76 -13.08 -6.04 9.26
C LYS A 76 -11.59 -5.69 9.33
N ILE A 77 -10.81 -6.15 8.34
CA ILE A 77 -9.38 -5.84 8.23
C ILE A 77 -9.19 -4.32 8.01
N ALA A 78 -9.99 -3.70 7.15
CA ALA A 78 -9.98 -2.25 6.98
C ALA A 78 -10.27 -1.50 8.29
N ARG A 79 -11.25 -1.98 9.09
CA ARG A 79 -11.55 -1.41 10.43
C ARG A 79 -10.44 -1.65 11.45
N ALA A 80 -9.65 -2.71 11.30
CA ALA A 80 -8.48 -2.95 12.13
C ALA A 80 -7.32 -2.00 11.82
N GLY A 81 -7.42 -1.26 10.70
CA GLY A 81 -6.49 -0.21 10.31
C GLY A 81 -5.59 -0.56 9.13
N ILE A 82 -5.91 -1.60 8.35
CA ILE A 82 -5.23 -1.84 7.08
C ILE A 82 -5.96 -1.10 5.96
N GLY A 83 -5.25 -0.20 5.28
CA GLY A 83 -5.70 0.41 4.04
C GLY A 83 -4.96 -0.17 2.85
N ARG A 84 -5.66 -0.52 1.77
CA ARG A 84 -5.05 -1.02 0.54
C ARG A 84 -5.48 -0.20 -0.65
N LYS A 85 -4.51 0.23 -1.47
CA LYS A 85 -4.76 0.76 -2.80
C LYS A 85 -4.89 -0.41 -3.78
N PHE A 86 -6.04 -0.49 -4.45
CA PHE A 86 -6.28 -1.51 -5.47
C PHE A 86 -5.70 -1.08 -6.83
N GLN A 87 -5.44 -2.04 -7.71
CA GLN A 87 -4.93 -1.78 -9.07
C GLN A 87 -5.93 -1.06 -9.99
N ILE A 88 -7.23 -1.23 -9.72
CA ILE A 88 -8.28 -0.53 -10.47
C ILE A 88 -8.71 0.70 -9.69
N PRO A 89 -8.63 1.91 -10.28
CA PRO A 89 -9.04 3.14 -9.63
C PRO A 89 -10.48 3.11 -9.12
N SER A 90 -10.64 3.39 -7.82
CA SER A 90 -11.94 3.41 -7.14
C SER A 90 -12.39 4.84 -6.82
N ILE A 91 -12.28 5.75 -7.80
CA ILE A 91 -12.73 7.14 -7.67
C ILE A 91 -14.19 7.31 -8.15
N PHE A 92 -14.89 8.24 -7.54
CA PHE A 92 -16.21 8.69 -8.00
C PHE A 92 -16.02 9.75 -9.09
N ARG A 93 -16.08 9.33 -10.34
CA ARG A 93 -15.71 10.15 -11.51
C ARG A 93 -16.55 11.41 -11.67
N ASP A 94 -17.82 11.37 -11.25
CA ASP A 94 -18.75 12.48 -11.37
C ASP A 94 -18.66 13.48 -10.20
N LEU A 95 -17.91 13.16 -9.17
CA LEU A 95 -17.65 14.04 -8.03
C LEU A 95 -16.36 14.84 -8.23
N THR A 96 -16.25 15.97 -7.53
CA THR A 96 -15.00 16.74 -7.51
C THR A 96 -13.92 15.99 -6.72
N VAL A 97 -12.66 16.42 -6.86
CA VAL A 97 -11.52 15.89 -6.07
C VAL A 97 -11.83 16.01 -4.59
N ARG A 98 -12.24 17.18 -4.11
CA ARG A 98 -12.63 17.40 -2.71
C ARG A 98 -13.76 16.47 -2.28
N GLN A 99 -14.82 16.34 -3.07
CA GLN A 99 -15.95 15.46 -2.74
C GLN A 99 -15.54 13.99 -2.65
N ASN A 100 -14.62 13.52 -3.50
CA ASN A 100 -14.08 12.16 -3.38
C ASN A 100 -13.40 11.93 -2.02
N LEU A 101 -12.58 12.88 -1.58
CA LEU A 101 -11.90 12.81 -0.28
C LEU A 101 -12.90 12.88 0.88
N GLU A 102 -13.91 13.74 0.78
CA GLU A 102 -14.97 13.86 1.77
C GLU A 102 -15.76 12.56 1.93
N VAL A 103 -16.17 11.94 0.81
CA VAL A 103 -16.84 10.63 0.83
C VAL A 103 -15.96 9.56 1.46
N ALA A 104 -14.66 9.51 1.13
CA ALA A 104 -13.72 8.56 1.71
C ALA A 104 -13.48 8.79 3.21
N ASN A 105 -13.56 10.03 3.69
CA ASN A 105 -13.39 10.40 5.09
C ASN A 105 -14.62 10.09 5.97
N CYS A 106 -15.78 9.78 5.36
CA CYS A 106 -17.00 9.48 6.09
C CYS A 106 -16.87 8.19 6.92
N ARG A 107 -16.70 8.32 8.23
CA ARG A 107 -16.63 7.19 9.18
C ARG A 107 -18.01 6.60 9.52
N ASN A 108 -19.07 7.37 9.30
CA ASN A 108 -20.43 6.94 9.66
C ASN A 108 -21.19 6.50 8.40
N PRO A 109 -21.60 5.23 8.28
CA PRO A 109 -22.34 4.73 7.11
C PRO A 109 -23.76 5.27 7.02
N SER A 110 -24.23 6.07 8.00
CA SER A 110 -25.54 6.69 7.97
C SER A 110 -25.55 7.92 7.06
N VAL A 111 -26.05 7.74 5.84
CA VAL A 111 -26.25 8.83 4.87
C VAL A 111 -27.06 9.99 5.46
N PHE A 112 -28.00 9.70 6.35
CA PHE A 112 -28.84 10.70 7.04
C PHE A 112 -28.05 11.54 8.04
N ALA A 113 -27.05 11.01 8.72
CA ALA A 113 -26.23 11.78 9.65
C ALA A 113 -25.35 12.79 8.90
N ASN A 114 -24.76 12.38 7.77
CA ASN A 114 -23.90 13.23 6.95
C ASN A 114 -24.66 14.35 6.24
N LEU A 115 -25.89 14.08 5.75
CA LEU A 115 -26.77 15.08 5.15
C LEU A 115 -27.28 16.13 6.14
N ARG A 116 -27.41 15.78 7.43
CA ARG A 116 -28.04 16.66 8.43
C ARG A 116 -27.06 17.54 9.20
N PHE A 117 -25.79 17.13 9.31
CA PHE A 117 -24.81 17.82 10.16
C PHE A 117 -23.61 18.41 9.40
N GLY A 118 -23.46 18.16 8.10
CA GLY A 118 -22.27 18.57 7.33
C GLY A 118 -21.00 17.92 7.86
N PHE A 119 -19.86 18.24 7.23
CA PHE A 119 -18.55 17.80 7.72
C PHE A 119 -18.15 18.59 8.97
N SER A 120 -17.62 17.92 9.98
CA SER A 120 -17.03 18.59 11.14
C SER A 120 -15.81 19.39 10.70
N ARG A 121 -15.47 20.43 11.47
CA ARG A 121 -14.24 21.22 11.22
C ARG A 121 -12.97 20.36 11.18
N ALA A 122 -12.93 19.28 11.96
CA ALA A 122 -11.82 18.34 11.97
C ALA A 122 -11.75 17.50 10.70
N GLU A 123 -12.90 17.06 10.17
CA GLU A 123 -12.97 16.32 8.90
C GLU A 123 -12.59 17.19 7.71
N ALA A 124 -13.08 18.45 7.66
CA ALA A 124 -12.69 19.40 6.63
C ALA A 124 -11.17 19.68 6.65
N LYS A 125 -10.60 19.94 7.83
CA LYS A 125 -9.16 20.15 8.00
C LYS A 125 -8.34 18.95 7.50
N ARG A 126 -8.82 17.74 7.74
CA ARG A 126 -8.15 16.53 7.29
C ARG A 126 -8.15 16.39 5.77
N VAL A 127 -9.26 16.75 5.11
CA VAL A 127 -9.34 16.82 3.64
C VAL A 127 -8.33 17.83 3.10
N ASP A 128 -8.24 19.02 3.70
CA ASP A 128 -7.27 20.05 3.30
C ASP A 128 -5.83 19.55 3.46
N GLU A 129 -5.49 18.88 4.58
CA GLU A 129 -4.18 18.27 4.79
C GLU A 129 -3.83 17.22 3.72
N VAL A 130 -4.80 16.41 3.30
CA VAL A 130 -4.60 15.37 2.27
C VAL A 130 -4.49 16.00 0.88
N LEU A 131 -5.28 17.04 0.57
CA LEU A 131 -5.12 17.81 -0.68
C LEU A 131 -3.69 18.35 -0.79
N ALA A 132 -3.19 19.01 0.27
CA ALA A 132 -1.84 19.53 0.31
C ALA A 132 -0.77 18.42 0.18
N LEU A 133 -0.97 17.28 0.85
CA LEU A 133 -0.06 16.13 0.78
C LEU A 133 0.03 15.56 -0.65
N THR A 134 -1.10 15.45 -1.35
CA THR A 134 -1.18 14.90 -2.70
C THR A 134 -0.86 15.95 -3.77
N GLY A 135 -0.84 17.24 -3.39
CA GLY A 135 -0.64 18.40 -4.29
C GLY A 135 -1.76 18.51 -5.30
N LEU A 136 -3.00 18.34 -4.85
CA LEU A 136 -4.24 18.45 -5.65
C LEU A 136 -5.10 19.64 -5.23
N GLU A 137 -4.52 20.63 -4.50
CA GLU A 137 -5.27 21.80 -4.04
C GLU A 137 -5.82 22.63 -5.22
N ALA A 138 -5.04 22.75 -6.30
CA ALA A 138 -5.45 23.50 -7.48
C ALA A 138 -6.62 22.82 -8.24
N GLU A 139 -6.76 21.52 -8.08
CA GLU A 139 -7.79 20.71 -8.73
C GLU A 139 -8.96 20.35 -7.79
N GLU A 140 -9.03 20.91 -6.59
CA GLU A 140 -10.00 20.49 -5.57
C GLU A 140 -11.46 20.54 -6.04
N ASP A 141 -11.81 21.54 -6.84
CA ASP A 141 -13.14 21.73 -7.41
C ASP A 141 -13.31 21.09 -8.79
N MET A 142 -12.24 20.51 -9.35
CA MET A 142 -12.29 19.81 -10.64
C MET A 142 -13.01 18.48 -10.49
N THR A 143 -13.89 18.17 -11.44
CA THR A 143 -14.52 16.84 -11.53
C THR A 143 -13.45 15.78 -11.81
N ALA A 144 -13.44 14.70 -11.02
CA ALA A 144 -12.39 13.68 -11.05
C ALA A 144 -12.25 12.98 -12.42
N ALA A 145 -13.31 13.00 -13.26
CA ALA A 145 -13.24 12.47 -14.62
C ALA A 145 -12.23 13.20 -15.54
N TYR A 146 -11.85 14.43 -15.20
CA TYR A 146 -10.90 15.25 -16.00
C TYR A 146 -9.45 15.21 -15.49
N LEU A 147 -9.19 14.47 -14.44
CA LEU A 147 -7.85 14.29 -13.92
C LEU A 147 -6.97 13.49 -14.89
N SER A 148 -5.67 13.84 -14.94
CA SER A 148 -4.66 13.00 -15.59
C SER A 148 -4.54 11.64 -14.89
N HIS A 149 -3.83 10.70 -15.53
CA HIS A 149 -3.58 9.39 -14.92
C HIS A 149 -2.88 9.52 -13.58
N GLY A 150 -1.79 10.29 -13.49
CA GLY A 150 -1.05 10.52 -12.25
C GLY A 150 -1.90 11.19 -11.17
N GLN A 151 -2.67 12.24 -11.54
CA GLN A 151 -3.59 12.92 -10.60
C GLN A 151 -4.66 11.98 -10.06
N THR A 152 -5.20 11.10 -10.91
CA THR A 152 -6.15 10.06 -10.49
C THR A 152 -5.52 9.13 -9.45
N GLN A 153 -4.29 8.69 -9.66
CA GLN A 153 -3.56 7.82 -8.73
C GLN A 153 -3.28 8.54 -7.39
N TRP A 154 -2.95 9.85 -7.42
CA TRP A 154 -2.77 10.64 -6.20
C TRP A 154 -4.07 10.88 -5.44
N LEU A 155 -5.19 11.08 -6.17
CA LEU A 155 -6.51 11.16 -5.55
C LEU A 155 -6.87 9.86 -4.84
N GLU A 156 -6.65 8.69 -5.46
CA GLU A 156 -6.87 7.39 -4.81
C GLU A 156 -6.02 7.20 -3.56
N LEU A 157 -4.73 7.57 -3.64
CA LEU A 157 -3.86 7.54 -2.48
C LEU A 157 -4.40 8.49 -1.38
N GLY A 158 -4.86 9.68 -1.75
CA GLY A 158 -5.51 10.61 -0.85
C GLY A 158 -6.77 10.04 -0.19
N MET A 159 -7.65 9.38 -0.98
CA MET A 159 -8.85 8.72 -0.46
C MET A 159 -8.52 7.58 0.53
N LEU A 160 -7.39 6.92 0.34
CA LEU A 160 -6.90 5.92 1.28
C LEU A 160 -6.38 6.57 2.57
N ILE A 161 -5.54 7.60 2.47
CA ILE A 161 -4.88 8.26 3.58
C ILE A 161 -5.86 9.06 4.44
N VAL A 162 -6.89 9.67 3.86
CA VAL A 162 -7.89 10.43 4.60
C VAL A 162 -8.65 9.57 5.62
N GLN A 163 -8.69 8.25 5.44
CA GLN A 163 -9.29 7.28 6.36
C GLN A 163 -8.42 6.97 7.59
N ASP A 164 -7.16 7.45 7.62
CA ASP A 164 -6.18 7.24 8.69
C ASP A 164 -5.83 5.77 8.96
N PRO A 165 -5.44 5.01 7.95
CA PRO A 165 -5.03 3.63 8.15
C PRO A 165 -3.73 3.58 8.95
N LYS A 166 -3.59 2.56 9.80
CA LYS A 166 -2.34 2.28 10.53
C LYS A 166 -1.27 1.70 9.60
N VAL A 167 -1.71 0.77 8.75
CA VAL A 167 -0.87 0.10 7.74
C VAL A 167 -1.44 0.39 6.37
N VAL A 168 -0.60 0.89 5.48
CA VAL A 168 -0.91 1.22 4.08
C VAL A 168 -0.26 0.20 3.16
N LEU A 169 -1.05 -0.46 2.34
CA LEU A 169 -0.59 -1.42 1.34
C LEU A 169 -0.70 -0.79 -0.05
N LEU A 170 0.43 -0.63 -0.74
CA LEU A 170 0.51 -0.06 -2.09
C LEU A 170 1.04 -1.11 -3.07
N ASP A 171 0.27 -1.43 -4.10
CA ASP A 171 0.63 -2.41 -5.13
C ASP A 171 0.94 -1.66 -6.43
N GLU A 172 2.23 -1.60 -6.81
CA GLU A 172 2.78 -0.90 -7.97
C GLU A 172 2.23 0.54 -8.13
N PRO A 173 2.45 1.42 -7.12
CA PRO A 173 1.83 2.74 -7.08
C PRO A 173 2.26 3.68 -8.22
N THR A 174 3.32 3.34 -8.96
CA THR A 174 3.89 4.14 -10.05
C THR A 174 3.57 3.59 -11.44
N ALA A 175 2.77 2.51 -11.54
CA ALA A 175 2.45 1.88 -12.82
C ALA A 175 1.81 2.87 -13.81
N GLY A 176 2.38 2.99 -15.01
CA GLY A 176 1.89 3.88 -16.07
C GLY A 176 2.19 5.37 -15.89
N MET A 177 2.99 5.74 -14.89
CA MET A 177 3.37 7.12 -14.61
C MET A 177 4.60 7.57 -15.43
N THR A 178 4.64 8.84 -15.74
CA THR A 178 5.85 9.52 -16.24
C THR A 178 6.91 9.62 -15.12
N GLN A 179 8.16 9.87 -15.48
CA GLN A 179 9.23 10.06 -14.49
C GLN A 179 8.96 11.21 -13.50
N ALA A 180 8.28 12.28 -13.94
CA ALA A 180 7.92 13.40 -13.08
C ALA A 180 6.84 12.99 -12.06
N GLU A 181 5.83 12.24 -12.51
CA GLU A 181 4.77 11.71 -11.65
C GLU A 181 5.32 10.68 -10.66
N THR A 182 6.22 9.78 -11.10
CA THR A 182 6.92 8.81 -10.24
C THR A 182 7.68 9.51 -9.11
N ARG A 183 8.43 10.58 -9.41
CA ARG A 183 9.14 11.38 -8.39
C ARG A 183 8.18 12.03 -7.39
N LYS A 184 7.07 12.60 -7.89
CA LYS A 184 6.04 13.17 -6.99
C LYS A 184 5.41 12.08 -6.12
N THR A 185 5.11 10.92 -6.66
CA THR A 185 4.61 9.77 -5.90
C THR A 185 5.59 9.32 -4.82
N ALA A 186 6.88 9.24 -5.14
CA ALA A 186 7.93 8.96 -4.15
C ALA A 186 7.92 9.98 -3.00
N GLN A 187 7.79 11.27 -3.32
CA GLN A 187 7.73 12.32 -2.30
C GLN A 187 6.48 12.20 -1.42
N ILE A 188 5.32 11.92 -2.02
CA ILE A 188 4.07 11.70 -1.26
C ILE A 188 4.25 10.52 -0.30
N ILE A 189 4.77 9.38 -0.77
CA ILE A 189 4.99 8.18 0.06
C ILE A 189 5.99 8.47 1.19
N LYS A 190 7.09 9.17 0.91
CA LYS A 190 8.06 9.58 1.95
C LYS A 190 7.42 10.47 3.02
N ASN A 191 6.53 11.38 2.65
CA ASN A 191 5.84 12.26 3.60
C ASN A 191 4.83 11.53 4.49
N LEU A 192 4.41 10.32 4.12
CA LEU A 192 3.53 9.47 4.92
C LEU A 192 4.29 8.67 5.99
N LYS A 193 5.60 8.46 5.79
CA LYS A 193 6.45 7.72 6.70
C LYS A 193 6.42 8.29 8.13
N GLY A 194 6.49 7.42 9.12
CA GLY A 194 6.45 7.76 10.54
C GLY A 194 5.03 8.04 11.06
N ARG A 195 4.11 8.47 10.19
CA ARG A 195 2.69 8.62 10.51
C ARG A 195 1.89 7.34 10.19
N HIS A 196 2.31 6.64 9.15
CA HIS A 196 1.74 5.38 8.70
C HIS A 196 2.84 4.36 8.50
N THR A 197 2.56 3.10 8.78
CA THR A 197 3.40 1.97 8.36
C THR A 197 3.05 1.65 6.92
N ILE A 198 4.05 1.54 6.04
CA ILE A 198 3.81 1.43 4.60
C ILE A 198 4.49 0.19 4.06
N LEU A 199 3.74 -0.67 3.38
CA LEU A 199 4.25 -1.79 2.60
C LEU A 199 3.98 -1.54 1.12
N VAL A 200 5.05 -1.36 0.33
CA VAL A 200 4.99 -1.09 -1.11
C VAL A 200 5.45 -2.30 -1.88
N VAL A 201 4.66 -2.79 -2.82
CA VAL A 201 5.11 -3.75 -3.83
C VAL A 201 5.62 -2.99 -5.02
N GLU A 202 6.86 -3.26 -5.41
CA GLU A 202 7.48 -2.62 -6.58
C GLU A 202 8.50 -3.55 -7.26
N HIS A 203 8.83 -3.22 -8.49
CA HIS A 203 9.84 -3.92 -9.29
C HIS A 203 10.83 -2.96 -9.95
N ASP A 204 10.56 -1.65 -9.96
CA ASP A 204 11.48 -0.62 -10.45
C ASP A 204 12.51 -0.27 -9.37
N MET A 205 13.78 -0.68 -9.61
CA MET A 205 14.88 -0.43 -8.67
C MET A 205 15.21 1.06 -8.51
N GLY A 206 14.94 1.90 -9.52
CA GLY A 206 15.14 3.34 -9.44
C GLY A 206 14.20 3.95 -8.38
N PHE A 207 12.93 3.60 -8.44
CA PHE A 207 11.94 4.02 -7.45
C PHE A 207 12.18 3.40 -6.08
N VAL A 208 12.54 2.10 -6.03
CA VAL A 208 12.87 1.41 -4.78
C VAL A 208 14.03 2.10 -4.05
N ARG A 209 15.13 2.44 -4.75
CA ARG A 209 16.25 3.18 -4.15
C ARG A 209 15.84 4.54 -3.60
N GLU A 210 14.85 5.17 -4.22
CA GLU A 210 14.38 6.48 -3.78
C GLU A 210 13.57 6.42 -2.48
N ILE A 211 12.75 5.38 -2.29
CA ILE A 211 11.80 5.32 -1.16
C ILE A 211 12.19 4.34 -0.05
N ALA A 212 12.86 3.22 -0.39
CA ALA A 212 13.02 2.11 0.53
C ALA A 212 13.97 2.41 1.69
N GLU A 213 13.54 2.07 2.91
CA GLU A 213 14.43 1.96 4.07
C GLU A 213 14.89 0.52 4.25
N ARG A 214 13.94 -0.39 4.10
CA ARG A 214 14.17 -1.81 4.19
C ARG A 214 13.42 -2.52 3.07
N ILE A 215 14.05 -3.53 2.51
CA ILE A 215 13.52 -4.34 1.41
C ILE A 215 13.36 -5.77 1.90
N THR A 216 12.21 -6.37 1.59
CA THR A 216 11.98 -7.82 1.67
C THR A 216 11.89 -8.34 0.24
N VAL A 217 12.76 -9.28 -0.12
CA VAL A 217 12.77 -9.91 -1.45
C VAL A 217 11.96 -11.18 -1.41
N LEU A 218 10.91 -11.26 -2.24
CA LEU A 218 10.12 -12.47 -2.44
C LEU A 218 10.57 -13.20 -3.70
N HIS A 219 10.74 -14.51 -3.60
CA HIS A 219 11.08 -15.38 -4.72
C HIS A 219 10.36 -16.71 -4.59
N LEU A 220 9.61 -17.11 -5.63
CA LEU A 220 8.82 -18.35 -5.67
C LEU A 220 7.93 -18.56 -4.41
N GLY A 221 7.33 -17.49 -3.91
CA GLY A 221 6.44 -17.52 -2.76
C GLY A 221 7.13 -17.47 -1.40
N GLU A 222 8.47 -17.45 -1.33
CA GLU A 222 9.26 -17.45 -0.10
C GLU A 222 10.02 -16.14 0.08
N VAL A 223 10.31 -15.76 1.32
CA VAL A 223 11.21 -14.65 1.64
C VAL A 223 12.64 -15.10 1.40
N LEU A 224 13.27 -14.53 0.37
CA LEU A 224 14.64 -14.86 -0.03
C LEU A 224 15.69 -14.09 0.78
N ALA A 225 15.45 -12.80 1.03
CA ALA A 225 16.35 -11.91 1.75
C ALA A 225 15.60 -10.69 2.30
N GLU A 226 16.12 -10.10 3.38
CA GLU A 226 15.71 -8.83 3.93
C GLU A 226 16.94 -7.98 4.27
N GLY A 227 16.85 -6.67 4.08
CA GLY A 227 17.93 -5.74 4.39
C GLY A 227 17.73 -4.34 3.83
N SER A 228 18.76 -3.51 3.94
CA SER A 228 18.85 -2.23 3.26
C SER A 228 18.93 -2.40 1.73
N VAL A 229 18.81 -1.31 0.99
CA VAL A 229 19.03 -1.31 -0.47
C VAL A 229 20.40 -1.91 -0.80
N GLU A 230 21.44 -1.48 -0.07
CA GLU A 230 22.81 -1.93 -0.27
C GLU A 230 22.98 -3.44 0.02
N ASP A 231 22.40 -3.95 1.11
CA ASP A 231 22.43 -5.37 1.46
C ASP A 231 21.80 -6.22 0.36
N ILE A 232 20.67 -5.78 -0.18
CA ILE A 232 19.92 -6.51 -1.21
C ILE A 232 20.67 -6.50 -2.55
N GLU A 233 21.25 -5.37 -2.96
CA GLU A 233 22.02 -5.26 -4.21
C GLU A 233 23.28 -6.12 -4.21
N HIS A 234 23.89 -6.31 -3.05
CA HIS A 234 25.10 -7.13 -2.90
C HIS A 234 24.81 -8.59 -2.54
N ASN A 235 23.57 -8.97 -2.28
CA ASN A 235 23.21 -10.32 -1.89
C ASN A 235 23.35 -11.31 -3.07
N PRO A 236 24.22 -12.34 -2.98
CA PRO A 236 24.46 -13.28 -4.09
C PRO A 236 23.18 -14.03 -4.52
N LYS A 237 22.32 -14.41 -3.56
CA LYS A 237 21.07 -15.14 -3.84
C LYS A 237 20.07 -14.25 -4.59
N VAL A 238 19.99 -12.98 -4.23
CA VAL A 238 19.14 -12.00 -4.93
C VAL A 238 19.68 -11.77 -6.33
N ARG A 239 20.97 -11.61 -6.49
CA ARG A 239 21.61 -11.46 -7.82
C ARG A 239 21.37 -12.68 -8.70
N GLU A 240 21.48 -13.88 -8.19
CA GLU A 240 21.20 -15.11 -8.94
C GLU A 240 19.73 -15.21 -9.34
N ALA A 241 18.79 -14.96 -8.42
CA ALA A 241 17.35 -15.04 -8.65
C ALA A 241 16.82 -13.95 -9.61
N TYR A 242 17.43 -12.75 -9.56
CA TYR A 242 16.98 -11.58 -10.33
C TYR A 242 17.84 -11.27 -11.55
N LEU A 243 19.14 -11.52 -11.47
CA LEU A 243 20.13 -11.10 -12.45
C LEU A 243 20.65 -12.23 -13.32
N GLY A 244 20.37 -13.49 -12.95
CA GLY A 244 20.74 -14.67 -13.76
C GLY A 244 20.07 -14.70 -15.12
N SER A 245 19.11 -13.81 -15.42
CA SER A 245 18.45 -13.76 -16.73
C SER A 245 18.64 -12.45 -17.51
N LYS A 246 19.09 -11.33 -16.90
CA LYS A 246 19.48 -10.10 -17.64
C LYS A 246 20.24 -9.17 -16.69
N GLY A 247 21.47 -8.83 -17.06
CA GLY A 247 22.27 -7.82 -16.34
C GLY A 247 21.49 -6.52 -16.20
N ILE A 248 21.58 -5.90 -15.03
CA ILE A 248 21.07 -4.55 -14.79
C ILE A 248 21.91 -3.60 -15.63
N SER A 249 21.34 -3.05 -16.67
CA SER A 249 21.85 -1.89 -17.41
C SER A 249 21.12 -0.64 -16.93
#